data_2997d44a632a36a1a420b5d50f3c90dd
#
_entry.id   2997d44a632a36a1a420b5d50f3c90dd
#
_cell.length_a   1.000
_cell.length_b   1.000
_cell.length_c   1.000
_cell.angle_alpha   90.00
_cell.angle_beta   90.00
_cell.angle_gamma   90.00
#
_symmetry.space_group_name_H-M   'P 1'
#
loop_
_entity.id
_entity.type
_entity.pdbx_description
1 polymer ?
#
loop_
_entity_poly.entity_id
_entity_poly.type
_entity_poly.pdbx_seq_one_letter_code
_entity_poly.pdbx_strand_id
1 'polypeptide(L)'
;MKLDFKNYPAALKIVCIIVLLPILAAPLVFYSTIFFFDNPSDVSEAFAWFVAVNSYSFILLGICWVSVWMYSKYRRYLPAILPFLFYLGAIYVGYWYFTDGPIDKKHVTANDYRLYRDTPCEELAKAINRQNVQEIDRILSQSPELLSYKESKFNQSILFYAISDDKIRAVEALLKHGANPNQVVIDSNKSISIPISDVCGQYWDEDKKIKYVRLLLEYGADINIAFANEFVSRHCGICPLTPLEAASQQGDLELVRYCLANGADPNFRFKELNSTSLEIAILFRHYTVAEELLKHGADPDLPMYERRTSVRKELIDEIKDPVFSDSAQDLKAKRRLLKMIEDQD
;
A
#
# COMPACT_ATOMS: atom_id res chain seq x y z
N MET A 1 15.47 18.94 -49.57
CA MET A 1 14.32 19.84 -49.43
C MET A 1 14.62 20.79 -48.29
N LYS A 2 14.88 22.08 -48.60
CA LYS A 2 15.10 23.11 -47.56
C LYS A 2 13.73 23.41 -46.94
N LEU A 3 13.53 23.01 -45.69
CA LEU A 3 12.35 23.33 -44.89
C LEU A 3 12.41 24.83 -44.52
N ASP A 4 11.80 25.69 -45.32
CA ASP A 4 11.69 27.12 -45.02
C ASP A 4 10.49 27.34 -44.07
N PHE A 5 10.77 27.26 -42.75
CA PHE A 5 9.77 27.39 -41.70
C PHE A 5 9.07 28.78 -41.69
N LYS A 6 9.63 29.78 -42.37
CA LYS A 6 9.04 31.14 -42.43
C LYS A 6 7.68 31.16 -43.11
N ASN A 7 7.48 30.28 -44.10
CA ASN A 7 6.29 30.25 -44.95
C ASN A 7 5.15 29.34 -44.45
N TYR A 8 5.29 28.75 -43.23
CA TYR A 8 4.25 27.89 -42.67
C TYR A 8 3.26 28.70 -41.80
N PRO A 9 1.99 28.33 -41.78
CA PRO A 9 0.98 28.95 -40.94
C PRO A 9 1.35 28.97 -39.47
N ALA A 10 1.02 30.06 -38.79
CA ALA A 10 1.33 30.21 -37.35
C ALA A 10 0.76 29.07 -36.50
N ALA A 11 -0.47 28.63 -36.82
CA ALA A 11 -1.11 27.51 -36.12
C ALA A 11 -0.29 26.20 -36.21
N LEU A 12 0.25 25.86 -37.39
CA LEU A 12 1.06 24.66 -37.57
C LEU A 12 2.41 24.78 -36.82
N LYS A 13 3.00 25.97 -36.80
CA LYS A 13 4.23 26.26 -36.02
C LYS A 13 4.01 26.08 -34.54
N ILE A 14 2.89 26.61 -33.99
CA ILE A 14 2.53 26.52 -32.60
C ILE A 14 2.33 25.06 -32.20
N VAL A 15 1.56 24.27 -33.00
CA VAL A 15 1.32 22.85 -32.74
C VAL A 15 2.63 22.05 -32.73
N CYS A 16 3.52 22.28 -33.71
CA CYS A 16 4.83 21.62 -33.72
C CYS A 16 5.68 22.00 -32.52
N ILE A 17 5.66 23.26 -32.08
CA ILE A 17 6.39 23.71 -30.88
C ILE A 17 5.84 23.01 -29.64
N ILE A 18 4.52 22.99 -29.45
CA ILE A 18 3.87 22.31 -28.29
C ILE A 18 4.21 20.82 -28.25
N VAL A 19 4.16 20.14 -29.39
CA VAL A 19 4.47 18.71 -29.51
C VAL A 19 5.95 18.40 -29.27
N LEU A 20 6.86 19.37 -29.57
CA LEU A 20 8.29 19.21 -29.36
C LEU A 20 8.76 19.62 -27.95
N LEU A 21 7.93 20.33 -27.16
CA LEU A 21 8.26 20.72 -25.78
C LEU A 21 8.68 19.52 -24.89
N PRO A 22 8.01 18.34 -24.93
CA PRO A 22 8.43 17.17 -24.15
C PRO A 22 9.84 16.68 -24.51
N ILE A 23 10.31 16.89 -25.74
CA ILE A 23 11.68 16.52 -26.16
C ILE A 23 12.72 17.36 -25.43
N LEU A 24 12.44 18.65 -25.22
CA LEU A 24 13.31 19.54 -24.44
C LEU A 24 13.34 19.20 -22.97
N ALA A 25 12.26 18.59 -22.45
CA ALA A 25 12.18 18.09 -21.09
C ALA A 25 12.77 16.67 -20.90
N ALA A 26 13.05 15.94 -21.99
CA ALA A 26 13.57 14.57 -21.94
C ALA A 26 14.85 14.40 -21.09
N PRO A 27 15.85 15.33 -21.12
CA PRO A 27 17.02 15.24 -20.23
C PRO A 27 16.66 15.35 -18.75
N LEU A 28 15.67 16.20 -18.39
CA LEU A 28 15.19 16.35 -17.01
C LEU A 28 14.44 15.10 -16.53
N VAL A 29 13.63 14.52 -17.40
CA VAL A 29 12.92 13.25 -17.12
C VAL A 29 13.93 12.10 -16.98
N PHE A 30 14.98 12.07 -17.80
CA PHE A 30 16.05 11.08 -17.70
C PHE A 30 16.81 11.18 -16.37
N TYR A 31 17.15 12.41 -15.94
CA TYR A 31 17.79 12.64 -14.63
C TYR A 31 16.88 12.20 -13.48
N SER A 32 15.59 12.50 -13.53
CA SER A 32 14.65 12.09 -12.48
C SER A 32 14.45 10.58 -12.43
N THR A 33 14.41 9.88 -13.57
CA THR A 33 14.29 8.42 -13.59
C THR A 33 15.49 7.71 -12.97
N ILE A 34 16.73 8.24 -13.16
CA ILE A 34 17.92 7.67 -12.49
C ILE A 34 17.84 7.82 -10.97
N PHE A 35 17.25 8.90 -10.44
CA PHE A 35 17.10 9.13 -9.01
C PHE A 35 15.96 8.33 -8.36
N PHE A 36 14.95 7.90 -9.12
CA PHE A 36 13.83 7.13 -8.59
C PHE A 36 14.09 5.62 -8.49
N PHE A 37 15.15 5.11 -9.14
CA PHE A 37 15.51 3.68 -9.11
C PHE A 37 16.77 3.47 -8.27
N ASP A 38 16.61 3.53 -6.94
CA ASP A 38 17.71 3.31 -5.98
C ASP A 38 18.11 1.83 -5.81
N ASN A 39 17.50 0.90 -6.58
CA ASN A 39 17.75 -0.53 -6.42
C ASN A 39 18.32 -1.17 -7.71
N PRO A 40 19.52 -1.78 -7.65
CA PRO A 40 20.16 -2.43 -8.81
C PRO A 40 19.38 -3.60 -9.44
N SER A 41 18.37 -4.16 -8.75
CA SER A 41 17.51 -5.20 -9.31
C SER A 41 16.55 -4.70 -10.38
N ASP A 42 16.31 -3.38 -10.46
CA ASP A 42 15.32 -2.78 -11.36
C ASP A 42 15.95 -2.15 -12.62
N VAL A 43 17.22 -2.46 -12.91
CA VAL A 43 17.95 -1.92 -14.07
C VAL A 43 17.24 -2.25 -15.40
N SER A 44 16.55 -3.40 -15.48
CA SER A 44 15.80 -3.78 -16.67
C SER A 44 14.55 -2.91 -16.88
N GLU A 45 13.84 -2.55 -15.81
CA GLU A 45 12.68 -1.66 -15.86
C GLU A 45 13.10 -0.21 -16.14
N ALA A 46 14.14 0.27 -15.46
CA ALA A 46 14.72 1.60 -15.72
C ALA A 46 15.18 1.73 -17.17
N PHE A 47 15.81 0.70 -17.75
CA PHE A 47 16.21 0.67 -19.16
C PHE A 47 14.99 0.63 -20.09
N ALA A 48 13.95 -0.14 -19.78
CA ALA A 48 12.70 -0.16 -20.55
C ALA A 48 12.02 1.22 -20.56
N TRP A 49 11.94 1.89 -19.41
CA TRP A 49 11.44 3.27 -19.31
C TRP A 49 12.31 4.26 -20.07
N PHE A 50 13.64 4.14 -20.01
CA PHE A 50 14.55 4.96 -20.80
C PHE A 50 14.31 4.81 -22.29
N VAL A 51 14.19 3.58 -22.79
CA VAL A 51 13.88 3.30 -24.20
C VAL A 51 12.51 3.84 -24.58
N ALA A 52 11.49 3.67 -23.74
CA ALA A 52 10.14 4.17 -23.99
C ALA A 52 10.10 5.69 -24.12
N VAL A 53 10.70 6.42 -23.17
CA VAL A 53 10.74 7.90 -23.18
C VAL A 53 11.51 8.45 -24.38
N ASN A 54 12.62 7.84 -24.75
CA ASN A 54 13.39 8.28 -25.93
C ASN A 54 12.67 7.95 -27.23
N SER A 55 12.06 6.75 -27.34
CA SER A 55 11.24 6.37 -28.52
C SER A 55 10.07 7.31 -28.72
N TYR A 56 9.44 7.78 -27.65
CA TYR A 56 8.37 8.77 -27.68
C TYR A 56 8.81 10.07 -28.36
N SER A 57 9.98 10.57 -28.05
CA SER A 57 10.54 11.78 -28.66
C SER A 57 10.76 11.64 -30.17
N PHE A 58 11.25 10.50 -30.63
CA PHE A 58 11.42 10.21 -32.07
C PHE A 58 10.07 10.09 -32.80
N ILE A 59 9.05 9.50 -32.18
CA ILE A 59 7.69 9.41 -32.71
C ILE A 59 7.12 10.81 -32.91
N LEU A 60 7.25 11.70 -31.93
CA LEU A 60 6.79 13.10 -32.02
C LEU A 60 7.48 13.86 -33.16
N LEU A 61 8.80 13.70 -33.31
CA LEU A 61 9.55 14.28 -34.42
C LEU A 61 9.02 13.77 -35.78
N GLY A 62 8.78 12.49 -35.88
CA GLY A 62 8.21 11.85 -37.08
C GLY A 62 6.84 12.44 -37.44
N ILE A 63 5.94 12.59 -36.46
CA ILE A 63 4.61 13.18 -36.63
C ILE A 63 4.73 14.64 -37.12
N CYS A 64 5.59 15.45 -36.51
CA CYS A 64 5.83 16.83 -36.94
C CYS A 64 6.35 16.87 -38.39
N TRP A 65 7.31 16.01 -38.72
CA TRP A 65 7.87 15.94 -40.06
C TRP A 65 6.82 15.56 -41.11
N VAL A 66 6.01 14.51 -40.87
CA VAL A 66 4.93 14.09 -41.77
C VAL A 66 3.90 15.19 -41.91
N SER A 67 3.51 15.88 -40.84
CA SER A 67 2.53 16.97 -40.88
C SER A 67 3.00 18.14 -41.71
N VAL A 68 4.27 18.53 -41.55
CA VAL A 68 4.90 19.58 -42.36
C VAL A 68 5.01 19.16 -43.83
N TRP A 69 5.39 17.91 -44.10
CA TRP A 69 5.44 17.35 -45.46
C TRP A 69 4.04 17.32 -46.13
N MET A 70 3.02 16.86 -45.41
CA MET A 70 1.64 16.84 -45.93
C MET A 70 1.13 18.25 -46.22
N TYR A 71 1.38 19.22 -45.34
CA TYR A 71 1.04 20.61 -45.64
C TYR A 71 1.77 21.15 -46.88
N SER A 72 3.06 20.89 -47.01
CA SER A 72 3.86 21.35 -48.15
C SER A 72 3.36 20.78 -49.50
N LYS A 73 2.91 19.50 -49.46
CA LYS A 73 2.41 18.77 -50.62
C LYS A 73 0.99 19.18 -51.04
N TYR A 74 0.10 19.29 -50.07
CA TYR A 74 -1.33 19.49 -50.38
C TYR A 74 -1.81 20.93 -50.19
N ARG A 75 -1.02 21.76 -49.54
CA ARG A 75 -1.36 23.18 -49.20
C ARG A 75 -2.72 23.30 -48.48
N ARG A 76 -3.15 22.27 -47.76
CA ARG A 76 -4.38 22.22 -46.99
C ARG A 76 -4.08 21.83 -45.55
N TYR A 77 -4.81 22.43 -44.59
CA TYR A 77 -4.62 22.18 -43.16
C TYR A 77 -5.09 20.79 -42.74
N LEU A 78 -6.20 20.32 -43.32
CA LEU A 78 -6.81 19.05 -42.92
C LEU A 78 -5.84 17.87 -43.01
N PRO A 79 -5.14 17.61 -44.13
CA PRO A 79 -4.15 16.55 -44.20
C PRO A 79 -2.98 16.72 -43.21
N ALA A 80 -2.59 17.95 -42.88
CA ALA A 80 -1.49 18.20 -41.97
C ALA A 80 -1.85 17.93 -40.50
N ILE A 81 -3.15 17.99 -40.16
CA ILE A 81 -3.64 17.71 -38.81
C ILE A 81 -3.87 16.20 -38.58
N LEU A 82 -4.14 15.41 -39.61
CA LEU A 82 -4.42 13.99 -39.51
C LEU A 82 -3.40 13.18 -38.69
N PRO A 83 -2.05 13.37 -38.83
CA PRO A 83 -1.09 12.62 -38.03
C PRO A 83 -1.22 12.89 -36.52
N PHE A 84 -1.57 14.13 -36.13
CA PHE A 84 -1.79 14.48 -34.72
C PHE A 84 -3.07 13.85 -34.18
N LEU A 85 -4.16 13.86 -34.98
CA LEU A 85 -5.42 13.20 -34.58
C LEU A 85 -5.22 11.70 -34.43
N PHE A 86 -4.48 11.08 -35.36
CA PHE A 86 -4.14 9.66 -35.26
C PHE A 86 -3.32 9.36 -34.00
N TYR A 87 -2.34 10.21 -33.70
CA TYR A 87 -1.52 10.08 -32.49
C TYR A 87 -2.35 10.21 -31.20
N LEU A 88 -3.23 11.22 -31.12
CA LEU A 88 -4.14 11.39 -29.99
C LEU A 88 -5.08 10.19 -29.86
N GLY A 89 -5.57 9.66 -30.98
CA GLY A 89 -6.37 8.43 -31.03
C GLY A 89 -5.58 7.24 -30.51
N ALA A 90 -4.32 7.08 -30.90
CA ALA A 90 -3.45 6.01 -30.43
C ALA A 90 -3.16 6.11 -28.92
N ILE A 91 -2.93 7.33 -28.41
CA ILE A 91 -2.78 7.58 -26.97
C ILE A 91 -4.08 7.20 -26.25
N TYR A 92 -5.24 7.60 -26.77
CA TYR A 92 -6.53 7.28 -26.15
C TYR A 92 -6.78 5.77 -26.14
N VAL A 93 -6.50 5.07 -27.25
CA VAL A 93 -6.63 3.60 -27.33
C VAL A 93 -5.64 2.92 -26.39
N GLY A 94 -4.39 3.42 -26.31
CA GLY A 94 -3.40 2.92 -25.36
C GLY A 94 -3.85 3.11 -23.92
N TYR A 95 -4.32 4.31 -23.56
CA TYR A 95 -4.87 4.61 -22.24
C TYR A 95 -6.05 3.69 -21.92
N TRP A 96 -7.01 3.54 -22.86
CA TRP A 96 -8.13 2.62 -22.71
C TRP A 96 -7.66 1.17 -22.52
N TYR A 97 -6.67 0.71 -23.29
CA TYR A 97 -6.14 -0.65 -23.16
C TYR A 97 -5.55 -0.91 -21.78
N PHE A 98 -4.83 0.07 -21.21
CA PHE A 98 -4.24 -0.05 -19.88
C PHE A 98 -5.24 0.13 -18.73
N THR A 99 -6.31 0.92 -18.92
CA THR A 99 -7.32 1.16 -17.88
C THR A 99 -8.51 0.21 -18.00
N ASP A 100 -9.06 0.04 -19.21
CA ASP A 100 -10.32 -0.69 -19.47
C ASP A 100 -10.13 -1.87 -20.42
N GLY A 101 -8.91 -2.14 -20.91
CA GLY A 101 -8.61 -3.25 -21.83
C GLY A 101 -8.74 -4.64 -21.18
N PRO A 102 -8.63 -5.73 -21.98
CA PRO A 102 -8.73 -7.11 -21.48
C PRO A 102 -7.66 -7.36 -20.39
N ILE A 103 -8.05 -8.02 -19.31
CA ILE A 103 -7.17 -8.32 -18.17
C ILE A 103 -7.02 -9.82 -18.02
N ASP A 104 -5.79 -10.29 -17.84
CA ASP A 104 -5.56 -11.59 -17.22
C ASP A 104 -5.59 -11.45 -15.69
N LYS A 105 -6.71 -11.81 -15.08
CA LYS A 105 -6.90 -11.75 -13.61
C LYS A 105 -5.82 -12.53 -12.83
N LYS A 106 -5.06 -13.42 -13.48
CA LYS A 106 -3.96 -14.17 -12.83
C LYS A 106 -2.82 -13.25 -12.38
N HIS A 107 -2.56 -12.18 -13.13
CA HIS A 107 -1.47 -11.23 -12.87
C HIS A 107 -1.90 -9.97 -12.12
N VAL A 108 -3.18 -9.84 -11.79
CA VAL A 108 -3.72 -8.67 -11.06
C VAL A 108 -3.43 -8.81 -9.57
N THR A 109 -2.96 -7.75 -8.94
CA THR A 109 -2.66 -7.69 -7.50
C THR A 109 -3.89 -7.39 -6.66
N ALA A 110 -3.82 -7.65 -5.35
CA ALA A 110 -4.93 -7.47 -4.42
C ALA A 110 -5.44 -6.01 -4.31
N ASN A 111 -4.60 -5.04 -4.62
CA ASN A 111 -4.91 -3.61 -4.60
C ASN A 111 -5.34 -3.04 -5.97
N ASP A 112 -5.71 -3.88 -6.93
CA ASP A 112 -6.15 -3.44 -8.26
C ASP A 112 -7.67 -3.57 -8.38
N TYR A 113 -8.38 -2.44 -8.62
CA TYR A 113 -9.83 -2.42 -8.80
C TYR A 113 -10.33 -3.33 -9.92
N ARG A 114 -9.47 -3.64 -10.89
CA ARG A 114 -9.79 -4.50 -12.02
C ARG A 114 -10.06 -5.96 -11.63
N LEU A 115 -9.72 -6.36 -10.40
CA LEU A 115 -10.16 -7.64 -9.82
C LEU A 115 -11.67 -7.78 -9.81
N TYR A 116 -12.38 -6.65 -9.63
CA TYR A 116 -13.84 -6.60 -9.56
C TYR A 116 -14.52 -6.49 -10.94
N ARG A 117 -13.75 -6.48 -12.05
CA ARG A 117 -14.31 -6.45 -13.40
C ARG A 117 -15.18 -7.67 -13.65
N ASP A 118 -16.29 -7.47 -14.36
CA ASP A 118 -17.31 -8.49 -14.64
C ASP A 118 -17.97 -9.05 -13.37
N THR A 119 -17.97 -8.28 -12.29
CA THR A 119 -18.63 -8.62 -11.01
C THR A 119 -19.67 -7.54 -10.65
N PRO A 120 -20.62 -7.85 -9.74
CA PRO A 120 -21.55 -6.82 -9.26
C PRO A 120 -20.89 -5.59 -8.63
N CYS A 121 -19.66 -5.72 -8.15
CA CYS A 121 -18.91 -4.65 -7.51
C CYS A 121 -18.05 -3.81 -8.48
N GLU A 122 -18.11 -4.04 -9.79
CA GLU A 122 -17.23 -3.34 -10.74
C GLU A 122 -17.36 -1.82 -10.67
N GLU A 123 -18.59 -1.30 -10.73
CA GLU A 123 -18.81 0.15 -10.68
C GLU A 123 -18.44 0.76 -9.32
N LEU A 124 -18.70 0.02 -8.23
CA LEU A 124 -18.26 0.43 -6.89
C LEU A 124 -16.74 0.47 -6.78
N ALA A 125 -16.03 -0.53 -7.29
CA ALA A 125 -14.56 -0.56 -7.28
C ALA A 125 -13.96 0.58 -8.12
N LYS A 126 -14.55 0.91 -9.27
CA LYS A 126 -14.17 2.09 -10.07
C LYS A 126 -14.38 3.40 -9.30
N ALA A 127 -15.50 3.54 -8.60
CA ALA A 127 -15.80 4.73 -7.81
C ALA A 127 -14.80 4.87 -6.63
N ILE A 128 -14.44 3.77 -5.98
CA ILE A 128 -13.43 3.71 -4.92
C ILE A 128 -12.06 4.12 -5.45
N ASN A 129 -11.62 3.53 -6.56
CA ASN A 129 -10.33 3.86 -7.19
C ASN A 129 -10.20 5.36 -7.47
N ARG A 130 -11.28 6.00 -7.91
CA ARG A 130 -11.35 7.44 -8.18
C ARG A 130 -11.61 8.28 -6.92
N GLN A 131 -11.84 7.66 -5.77
CA GLN A 131 -12.30 8.29 -4.53
C GLN A 131 -13.53 9.19 -4.71
N ASN A 132 -14.44 8.78 -5.60
CA ASN A 132 -15.69 9.50 -5.86
C ASN A 132 -16.75 9.12 -4.82
N VAL A 133 -16.75 9.83 -3.69
CA VAL A 133 -17.64 9.56 -2.54
C VAL A 133 -19.11 9.65 -2.95
N GLN A 134 -19.48 10.63 -3.79
CA GLN A 134 -20.88 10.79 -4.24
C GLN A 134 -21.37 9.57 -5.02
N GLU A 135 -20.53 9.01 -5.85
CA GLU A 135 -20.88 7.82 -6.62
C GLU A 135 -20.91 6.56 -5.74
N ILE A 136 -20.00 6.46 -4.76
CA ILE A 136 -20.03 5.40 -3.74
C ILE A 136 -21.36 5.46 -2.97
N ASP A 137 -21.75 6.65 -2.49
CA ASP A 137 -23.00 6.87 -1.76
C ASP A 137 -24.21 6.50 -2.62
N ARG A 138 -24.23 6.89 -3.89
CA ARG A 138 -25.31 6.56 -4.83
C ARG A 138 -25.46 5.05 -5.01
N ILE A 139 -24.36 4.36 -5.27
CA ILE A 139 -24.34 2.91 -5.53
C ILE A 139 -24.79 2.16 -4.26
N LEU A 140 -24.22 2.47 -3.10
CA LEU A 140 -24.50 1.75 -1.86
C LEU A 140 -25.90 2.04 -1.29
N SER A 141 -26.47 3.21 -1.59
CA SER A 141 -27.87 3.48 -1.26
C SER A 141 -28.87 2.65 -2.06
N GLN A 142 -28.48 2.18 -3.24
CA GLN A 142 -29.30 1.29 -4.09
C GLN A 142 -29.01 -0.19 -3.87
N SER A 143 -27.77 -0.52 -3.53
CA SER A 143 -27.28 -1.91 -3.46
C SER A 143 -26.33 -2.10 -2.27
N PRO A 144 -26.84 -2.02 -1.02
CA PRO A 144 -26.00 -2.16 0.19
C PRO A 144 -25.39 -3.56 0.33
N GLU A 145 -25.96 -4.59 -0.31
CA GLU A 145 -25.47 -5.96 -0.33
C GLU A 145 -24.05 -6.08 -0.93
N LEU A 146 -23.63 -5.11 -1.75
CA LEU A 146 -22.29 -5.09 -2.35
C LEU A 146 -21.17 -5.02 -1.29
N LEU A 147 -21.45 -4.50 -0.08
CA LEU A 147 -20.50 -4.47 1.03
C LEU A 147 -20.10 -5.87 1.52
N SER A 148 -20.94 -6.86 1.32
CA SER A 148 -20.68 -8.26 1.70
C SER A 148 -20.03 -9.08 0.58
N TYR A 149 -19.92 -8.52 -0.62
CA TYR A 149 -19.31 -9.21 -1.74
C TYR A 149 -17.81 -9.45 -1.51
N LYS A 150 -17.35 -10.63 -1.84
CA LYS A 150 -15.93 -11.01 -1.82
C LYS A 150 -15.50 -11.45 -3.21
N GLU A 151 -14.40 -10.88 -3.68
CA GLU A 151 -13.86 -11.28 -4.97
C GLU A 151 -13.23 -12.69 -4.91
N SER A 152 -13.15 -13.37 -6.04
CA SER A 152 -12.88 -14.82 -6.07
C SER A 152 -11.41 -15.21 -5.93
N LYS A 153 -10.47 -14.31 -6.23
CA LYS A 153 -9.04 -14.65 -6.27
C LYS A 153 -8.41 -14.62 -4.88
N PHE A 154 -8.63 -13.53 -4.12
CA PHE A 154 -8.06 -13.31 -2.79
C PHE A 154 -9.11 -13.41 -1.68
N ASN A 155 -10.37 -13.69 -2.02
CA ASN A 155 -11.51 -13.65 -1.11
C ASN A 155 -11.67 -12.31 -0.39
N GLN A 156 -11.21 -11.24 -1.03
CA GLN A 156 -11.11 -9.89 -0.48
C GLN A 156 -12.44 -9.16 -0.61
N SER A 157 -12.84 -8.46 0.46
CA SER A 157 -13.98 -7.55 0.41
C SER A 157 -13.61 -6.21 -0.20
N ILE A 158 -14.64 -5.45 -0.59
CA ILE A 158 -14.45 -4.10 -1.14
C ILE A 158 -13.82 -3.11 -0.13
N LEU A 159 -14.04 -3.31 1.19
CA LEU A 159 -13.38 -2.51 2.23
C LEU A 159 -11.88 -2.80 2.29
N PHE A 160 -11.47 -4.08 2.22
CA PHE A 160 -10.05 -4.45 2.18
C PHE A 160 -9.36 -3.87 0.95
N TYR A 161 -10.01 -3.96 -0.20
CA TYR A 161 -9.49 -3.34 -1.42
C TYR A 161 -9.24 -1.84 -1.22
N ALA A 162 -10.21 -1.12 -0.67
CA ALA A 162 -10.10 0.33 -0.46
C ALA A 162 -8.96 0.69 0.52
N ILE A 163 -8.73 -0.13 1.56
CA ILE A 163 -7.60 0.04 2.49
C ILE A 163 -6.27 -0.26 1.79
N SER A 164 -6.16 -1.40 1.10
CA SER A 164 -4.93 -1.83 0.42
C SER A 164 -4.48 -0.86 -0.67
N ASP A 165 -5.44 -0.19 -1.34
CA ASP A 165 -5.19 0.81 -2.39
C ASP A 165 -5.10 2.25 -1.84
N ASP A 166 -5.03 2.42 -0.50
CA ASP A 166 -4.88 3.72 0.17
C ASP A 166 -5.97 4.75 -0.18
N LYS A 167 -7.24 4.32 -0.19
CA LYS A 167 -8.38 5.17 -0.56
C LYS A 167 -9.16 5.63 0.67
N ILE A 168 -8.54 6.39 1.57
CA ILE A 168 -9.12 6.75 2.89
C ILE A 168 -10.52 7.38 2.81
N ARG A 169 -10.79 8.24 1.82
CA ARG A 169 -12.11 8.84 1.64
C ARG A 169 -13.17 7.82 1.23
N ALA A 170 -12.77 6.84 0.43
CA ALA A 170 -13.64 5.74 0.05
C ALA A 170 -13.86 4.79 1.24
N VAL A 171 -12.82 4.50 2.03
CA VAL A 171 -12.93 3.70 3.27
C VAL A 171 -13.95 4.33 4.22
N GLU A 172 -13.88 5.65 4.44
CA GLU A 172 -14.85 6.37 5.27
C GLU A 172 -16.29 6.24 4.72
N ALA A 173 -16.47 6.40 3.40
CA ALA A 173 -17.78 6.23 2.78
C ALA A 173 -18.33 4.81 2.94
N LEU A 174 -17.48 3.78 2.73
CA LEU A 174 -17.87 2.38 2.92
C LEU A 174 -18.30 2.09 4.36
N LEU A 175 -17.54 2.58 5.34
CA LEU A 175 -17.85 2.44 6.77
C LEU A 175 -19.16 3.15 7.15
N LYS A 176 -19.42 4.36 6.62
CA LYS A 176 -20.69 5.07 6.78
C LYS A 176 -21.89 4.27 6.28
N HIS A 177 -21.71 3.50 5.22
CA HIS A 177 -22.75 2.61 4.69
C HIS A 177 -22.81 1.24 5.39
N GLY A 178 -22.04 1.03 6.46
CA GLY A 178 -22.12 -0.16 7.31
C GLY A 178 -21.17 -1.29 6.89
N ALA A 179 -20.10 -0.99 6.17
CA ALA A 179 -19.02 -1.96 5.97
C ALA A 179 -18.47 -2.42 7.33
N ASN A 180 -18.32 -3.72 7.52
CA ASN A 180 -17.86 -4.28 8.79
C ASN A 180 -16.35 -4.06 8.99
N PRO A 181 -15.90 -3.22 9.95
CA PRO A 181 -14.48 -2.99 10.20
C PRO A 181 -13.78 -4.18 10.88
N ASN A 182 -14.55 -5.13 11.44
CA ASN A 182 -14.08 -6.32 12.13
C ASN A 182 -14.14 -7.59 11.27
N GLN A 183 -14.29 -7.43 9.96
CA GLN A 183 -14.33 -8.58 9.07
C GLN A 183 -12.99 -9.33 9.06
N VAL A 184 -13.09 -10.64 8.99
CA VAL A 184 -11.94 -11.52 8.80
C VAL A 184 -11.95 -12.03 7.37
N VAL A 185 -10.83 -11.86 6.68
CA VAL A 185 -10.60 -12.41 5.35
C VAL A 185 -9.58 -13.53 5.45
N ILE A 186 -9.90 -14.65 4.83
CA ILE A 186 -8.99 -15.79 4.70
C ILE A 186 -8.80 -16.00 3.20
N ASP A 187 -7.59 -15.78 2.71
CA ASP A 187 -7.28 -15.93 1.29
C ASP A 187 -7.11 -17.39 0.87
N SER A 188 -6.85 -17.64 -0.42
CA SER A 188 -6.62 -18.97 -0.98
C SER A 188 -5.37 -19.66 -0.40
N ASN A 189 -4.40 -18.90 0.10
CA ASN A 189 -3.18 -19.37 0.75
C ASN A 189 -3.38 -19.56 2.25
N LYS A 190 -4.62 -19.36 2.76
CA LYS A 190 -5.00 -19.41 4.15
C LYS A 190 -4.38 -18.32 5.03
N SER A 191 -3.87 -17.27 4.41
CA SER A 191 -3.46 -16.05 5.11
C SER A 191 -4.70 -15.36 5.66
N ILE A 192 -4.58 -14.83 6.88
CA ILE A 192 -5.67 -14.15 7.57
C ILE A 192 -5.37 -12.66 7.59
N SER A 193 -6.36 -11.88 7.22
CA SER A 193 -6.32 -10.42 7.19
C SER A 193 -7.48 -9.84 7.99
N ILE A 194 -7.17 -8.85 8.82
CA ILE A 194 -8.12 -8.08 9.63
C ILE A 194 -7.83 -6.59 9.39
N PRO A 195 -8.82 -5.76 9.01
CA PRO A 195 -8.58 -4.40 8.57
C PRO A 195 -7.65 -3.58 9.47
N ILE A 196 -7.94 -3.51 10.77
CA ILE A 196 -7.18 -2.69 11.71
C ILE A 196 -5.79 -3.26 11.99
N SER A 197 -5.64 -4.58 12.07
CA SER A 197 -4.33 -5.24 12.26
C SER A 197 -3.45 -5.09 11.03
N ASP A 198 -4.03 -5.25 9.84
CA ASP A 198 -3.31 -5.08 8.57
C ASP A 198 -2.80 -3.64 8.41
N VAL A 199 -3.62 -2.64 8.76
CA VAL A 199 -3.19 -1.22 8.76
C VAL A 199 -1.99 -1.02 9.68
N CYS A 200 -2.00 -1.59 10.90
CA CYS A 200 -0.88 -1.48 11.83
C CYS A 200 0.40 -2.16 11.32
N GLY A 201 0.27 -3.25 10.55
CA GLY A 201 1.38 -4.00 9.98
C GLY A 201 1.93 -3.45 8.65
N GLN A 202 1.29 -2.44 8.03
CA GLN A 202 1.75 -1.86 6.77
C GLN A 202 3.05 -1.05 6.94
N TYR A 203 3.85 -0.95 5.86
CA TYR A 203 5.04 -0.09 5.79
C TYR A 203 4.69 1.38 5.47
N TRP A 204 3.58 1.88 5.98
CA TRP A 204 3.19 3.28 5.84
C TRP A 204 3.82 4.12 6.95
N ASP A 205 3.82 5.46 6.78
CA ASP A 205 4.18 6.37 7.87
C ASP A 205 3.19 6.28 9.04
N GLU A 206 3.66 6.55 10.26
CA GLU A 206 2.87 6.43 11.50
C GLU A 206 1.62 7.32 11.48
N ASP A 207 1.72 8.55 10.98
CA ASP A 207 0.59 9.49 10.90
C ASP A 207 -0.55 8.93 10.04
N LYS A 208 -0.19 8.29 8.94
CA LYS A 208 -1.15 7.64 8.05
C LYS A 208 -1.80 6.44 8.72
N LYS A 209 -1.03 5.57 9.35
CA LYS A 209 -1.56 4.43 10.12
C LYS A 209 -2.54 4.90 11.19
N ILE A 210 -2.18 5.92 11.97
CA ILE A 210 -3.04 6.50 13.02
C ILE A 210 -4.35 7.03 12.43
N LYS A 211 -4.33 7.68 11.26
CA LYS A 211 -5.55 8.14 10.59
C LYS A 211 -6.51 7.00 10.25
N TYR A 212 -5.98 5.90 9.70
CA TYR A 212 -6.79 4.73 9.38
C TYR A 212 -7.30 4.01 10.63
N VAL A 213 -6.43 3.81 11.63
CA VAL A 213 -6.82 3.19 12.91
C VAL A 213 -7.91 4.01 13.59
N ARG A 214 -7.75 5.34 13.64
CA ARG A 214 -8.79 6.24 14.17
C ARG A 214 -10.12 6.06 13.45
N LEU A 215 -10.08 6.11 12.12
CA LEU A 215 -11.28 5.95 11.29
C LEU A 215 -11.97 4.61 11.55
N LEU A 216 -11.22 3.51 11.59
CA LEU A 216 -11.77 2.18 11.86
C LEU A 216 -12.39 2.09 13.25
N LEU A 217 -11.73 2.68 14.29
CA LEU A 217 -12.25 2.71 15.66
C LEU A 217 -13.53 3.54 15.78
N GLU A 218 -13.62 4.69 15.09
CA GLU A 218 -14.83 5.53 15.03
C GLU A 218 -16.04 4.75 14.50
N TYR A 219 -15.81 3.77 13.62
CA TYR A 219 -16.86 2.92 13.07
C TYR A 219 -16.93 1.53 13.74
N GLY A 220 -16.39 1.39 14.96
CA GLY A 220 -16.59 0.22 15.81
C GLY A 220 -15.63 -0.93 15.54
N ALA A 221 -14.42 -0.67 15.03
CA ALA A 221 -13.36 -1.68 15.04
C ALA A 221 -12.97 -2.03 16.48
N ASP A 222 -12.74 -3.32 16.73
CA ASP A 222 -12.23 -3.80 18.00
C ASP A 222 -10.70 -3.70 18.01
N ILE A 223 -10.15 -2.91 18.93
CA ILE A 223 -8.71 -2.72 19.07
C ILE A 223 -7.98 -3.97 19.57
N ASN A 224 -8.70 -4.91 20.18
CA ASN A 224 -8.20 -6.18 20.68
C ASN A 224 -8.59 -7.37 19.78
N ILE A 225 -9.04 -7.07 18.55
CA ILE A 225 -9.47 -8.13 17.65
C ILE A 225 -8.33 -9.09 17.33
N ALA A 226 -8.61 -10.37 17.47
CA ALA A 226 -7.72 -11.45 17.05
C ALA A 226 -8.55 -12.57 16.45
N PHE A 227 -7.97 -13.28 15.50
CA PHE A 227 -8.58 -14.45 14.90
C PHE A 227 -7.54 -15.54 14.67
N ALA A 228 -7.82 -16.73 15.11
CA ALA A 228 -7.06 -17.92 14.75
C ALA A 228 -8.01 -19.04 14.34
N ASN A 229 -7.61 -19.79 13.34
CA ASN A 229 -8.25 -21.06 13.01
C ASN A 229 -7.27 -22.22 13.28
N GLU A 230 -7.79 -23.43 13.26
CA GLU A 230 -7.01 -24.66 13.55
C GLU A 230 -5.82 -24.85 12.57
N PHE A 231 -5.93 -24.31 11.36
CA PHE A 231 -4.87 -24.36 10.36
C PHE A 231 -3.74 -23.36 10.68
N VAL A 232 -4.09 -22.13 11.02
CA VAL A 232 -3.12 -21.09 11.40
C VAL A 232 -2.36 -21.51 12.65
N SER A 233 -3.05 -22.06 13.65
CA SER A 233 -2.44 -22.58 14.87
C SER A 233 -1.40 -23.68 14.63
N ARG A 234 -1.48 -24.40 13.53
CA ARG A 234 -0.55 -25.52 13.24
C ARG A 234 0.58 -25.18 12.27
N HIS A 235 0.42 -24.14 11.46
CA HIS A 235 1.31 -23.89 10.32
C HIS A 235 1.90 -22.47 10.27
N CYS A 236 1.38 -21.55 11.07
CA CYS A 236 1.93 -20.20 11.19
C CYS A 236 2.67 -20.06 12.52
N GLY A 237 3.97 -19.81 12.44
CA GLY A 237 4.76 -19.45 13.63
C GLY A 237 4.34 -18.10 14.23
N ILE A 238 3.62 -17.27 13.48
CA ILE A 238 3.07 -15.99 13.92
C ILE A 238 1.61 -15.96 13.47
N CYS A 239 0.67 -16.09 14.41
CA CYS A 239 -0.76 -15.91 14.15
C CYS A 239 -1.07 -14.47 13.73
N PRO A 240 -2.25 -14.19 13.14
CA PRO A 240 -2.64 -12.84 12.86
C PRO A 240 -2.54 -12.01 14.14
N LEU A 241 -1.69 -11.00 14.06
CA LEU A 241 -1.36 -10.13 15.17
C LEU A 241 -2.56 -9.27 15.53
N THR A 242 -2.75 -9.00 16.83
CA THR A 242 -3.60 -7.89 17.23
C THR A 242 -3.03 -6.58 16.69
N PRO A 243 -3.83 -5.49 16.60
CA PRO A 243 -3.31 -4.18 16.22
C PRO A 243 -2.07 -3.75 17.01
N LEU A 244 -2.07 -3.99 18.33
CA LEU A 244 -0.94 -3.65 19.21
C LEU A 244 0.29 -4.52 18.93
N GLU A 245 0.11 -5.82 18.70
CA GLU A 245 1.20 -6.73 18.32
C GLU A 245 1.79 -6.34 16.96
N ALA A 246 0.95 -6.01 15.97
CA ALA A 246 1.39 -5.58 14.65
C ALA A 246 2.20 -4.25 14.72
N ALA A 247 1.72 -3.28 15.50
CA ALA A 247 2.45 -2.02 15.74
C ALA A 247 3.78 -2.26 16.48
N SER A 248 3.80 -3.18 17.45
CA SER A 248 4.99 -3.55 18.20
C SER A 248 6.04 -4.24 17.32
N GLN A 249 5.60 -5.06 16.37
CA GLN A 249 6.46 -5.73 15.39
C GLN A 249 7.14 -4.73 14.45
N GLN A 250 6.43 -3.67 14.06
CA GLN A 250 6.98 -2.61 13.19
C GLN A 250 7.87 -1.62 13.97
N GLY A 251 7.78 -1.58 15.30
CA GLY A 251 8.50 -0.63 16.13
C GLY A 251 7.91 0.79 16.14
N ASP A 252 6.66 0.94 15.72
CA ASP A 252 5.95 2.22 15.58
C ASP A 252 5.49 2.75 16.95
N LEU A 253 6.35 3.48 17.63
CA LEU A 253 6.14 3.91 19.02
C LEU A 253 4.87 4.77 19.20
N GLU A 254 4.62 5.73 18.32
CA GLU A 254 3.44 6.59 18.40
C GLU A 254 2.16 5.81 18.11
N LEU A 255 2.21 4.86 17.17
CA LEU A 255 1.07 3.97 16.91
C LEU A 255 0.79 3.05 18.10
N VAL A 256 1.83 2.50 18.76
CA VAL A 256 1.71 1.72 20.01
C VAL A 256 1.04 2.55 21.10
N ARG A 257 1.50 3.79 21.32
CA ARG A 257 0.87 4.73 22.27
C ARG A 257 -0.58 4.99 21.93
N TYR A 258 -0.87 5.18 20.64
CA TYR A 258 -2.24 5.40 20.18
C TYR A 258 -3.14 4.19 20.43
N CYS A 259 -2.65 2.98 20.16
CA CYS A 259 -3.39 1.74 20.45
C CYS A 259 -3.67 1.59 21.95
N LEU A 260 -2.64 1.77 22.79
CA LEU A 260 -2.78 1.68 24.25
C LEU A 260 -3.77 2.73 24.81
N ALA A 261 -3.70 3.97 24.33
CA ALA A 261 -4.63 5.04 24.70
C ALA A 261 -6.08 4.75 24.31
N ASN A 262 -6.29 3.91 23.30
CA ASN A 262 -7.63 3.47 22.85
C ASN A 262 -8.04 2.10 23.41
N GLY A 263 -7.38 1.61 24.46
CA GLY A 263 -7.79 0.41 25.20
C GLY A 263 -7.24 -0.90 24.66
N ALA A 264 -6.15 -0.86 23.89
CA ALA A 264 -5.45 -2.09 23.54
C ALA A 264 -4.86 -2.72 24.82
N ASP A 265 -5.12 -4.01 25.02
CA ASP A 265 -4.59 -4.76 26.15
C ASP A 265 -3.17 -5.25 25.84
N PRO A 266 -2.13 -4.77 26.55
CA PRO A 266 -0.75 -5.18 26.31
C PRO A 266 -0.50 -6.65 26.65
N ASN A 267 -1.40 -7.27 27.41
CA ASN A 267 -1.33 -8.66 27.85
C ASN A 267 -2.29 -9.59 27.06
N PHE A 268 -2.95 -9.04 26.05
CA PHE A 268 -3.87 -9.83 25.24
C PHE A 268 -3.15 -11.02 24.61
N ARG A 269 -3.78 -12.19 24.71
CA ARG A 269 -3.30 -13.43 24.08
C ARG A 269 -4.48 -14.20 23.53
N PHE A 270 -4.39 -14.56 22.25
CA PHE A 270 -5.40 -15.41 21.65
C PHE A 270 -5.12 -16.88 22.00
N LYS A 271 -5.77 -17.39 23.08
CA LYS A 271 -5.52 -18.72 23.63
C LYS A 271 -4.04 -18.85 24.06
N GLU A 272 -3.50 -20.07 24.11
CA GLU A 272 -2.11 -20.32 24.53
C GLU A 272 -1.11 -20.23 23.35
N LEU A 273 -1.49 -19.63 22.24
CA LEU A 273 -0.77 -19.77 20.97
C LEU A 273 -0.09 -18.47 20.49
N ASN A 274 -0.35 -17.35 21.13
CA ASN A 274 0.19 -16.05 20.66
C ASN A 274 1.22 -15.50 21.63
N SER A 275 2.23 -14.86 21.03
CA SER A 275 3.16 -13.99 21.73
C SER A 275 2.43 -12.80 22.34
N THR A 276 2.99 -12.18 23.37
CA THR A 276 2.54 -10.87 23.83
C THR A 276 3.18 -9.76 22.99
N SER A 277 2.57 -8.56 23.00
CA SER A 277 3.17 -7.38 22.36
C SER A 277 4.56 -7.08 22.90
N LEU A 278 4.80 -7.33 24.20
CA LEU A 278 6.12 -7.17 24.84
C LEU A 278 7.14 -8.16 24.28
N GLU A 279 6.77 -9.44 24.16
CA GLU A 279 7.63 -10.46 23.56
C GLU A 279 8.02 -10.11 22.13
N ILE A 280 7.04 -9.69 21.32
CA ILE A 280 7.25 -9.28 19.93
C ILE A 280 8.21 -8.08 19.85
N ALA A 281 8.00 -7.05 20.66
CA ALA A 281 8.86 -5.88 20.67
C ALA A 281 10.32 -6.24 20.98
N ILE A 282 10.56 -7.15 21.90
CA ILE A 282 11.91 -7.62 22.26
C ILE A 282 12.51 -8.49 21.16
N LEU A 283 11.73 -9.40 20.60
CA LEU A 283 12.17 -10.27 19.49
C LEU A 283 12.64 -9.45 18.27
N PHE A 284 11.94 -8.36 17.96
CA PHE A 284 12.29 -7.44 16.88
C PHE A 284 13.23 -6.29 17.31
N ARG A 285 13.74 -6.32 18.56
CA ARG A 285 14.69 -5.33 19.12
C ARG A 285 14.14 -3.90 19.21
N HIS A 286 12.82 -3.76 19.27
CA HIS A 286 12.15 -2.47 19.46
C HIS A 286 12.06 -2.11 20.96
N TYR A 287 13.22 -1.91 21.61
CA TYR A 287 13.30 -1.74 23.06
C TYR A 287 12.56 -0.51 23.59
N THR A 288 12.45 0.55 22.80
CA THR A 288 11.65 1.74 23.17
C THR A 288 10.15 1.43 23.23
N VAL A 289 9.67 0.58 22.33
CA VAL A 289 8.30 0.05 22.36
C VAL A 289 8.10 -0.85 23.58
N ALA A 290 9.06 -1.74 23.87
CA ALA A 290 9.01 -2.59 25.06
C ALA A 290 8.94 -1.77 26.35
N GLU A 291 9.73 -0.68 26.48
CA GLU A 291 9.64 0.24 27.61
C GLU A 291 8.26 0.89 27.74
N GLU A 292 7.64 1.26 26.61
CA GLU A 292 6.31 1.86 26.62
C GLU A 292 5.23 0.85 27.03
N LEU A 293 5.33 -0.38 26.54
CA LEU A 293 4.44 -1.47 26.92
C LEU A 293 4.52 -1.77 28.44
N LEU A 294 5.73 -1.85 29.01
CA LEU A 294 5.92 -2.04 30.45
C LEU A 294 5.29 -0.90 31.26
N LYS A 295 5.42 0.35 30.86
CA LYS A 295 4.77 1.50 31.52
C LYS A 295 3.23 1.39 31.52
N HIS A 296 2.66 0.69 30.54
CA HIS A 296 1.23 0.47 30.42
C HIS A 296 0.77 -0.89 30.95
N GLY A 297 1.59 -1.56 31.77
CA GLY A 297 1.23 -2.76 32.50
C GLY A 297 1.38 -4.05 31.70
N ALA A 298 2.26 -4.09 30.72
CA ALA A 298 2.65 -5.34 30.11
C ALA A 298 3.34 -6.24 31.15
N ASP A 299 2.83 -7.46 31.32
CA ASP A 299 3.35 -8.43 32.27
C ASP A 299 4.57 -9.18 31.68
N PRO A 300 5.77 -8.98 32.23
CA PRO A 300 6.97 -9.63 31.73
C PRO A 300 7.10 -11.10 32.13
N ASP A 301 6.25 -11.58 33.02
CA ASP A 301 6.27 -12.95 33.53
C ASP A 301 5.29 -13.91 32.83
N LEU A 302 4.49 -13.39 31.89
CA LEU A 302 3.68 -14.25 31.03
C LEU A 302 4.58 -15.22 30.24
N PRO A 303 4.17 -16.49 30.12
CA PRO A 303 4.96 -17.47 29.37
C PRO A 303 5.03 -17.09 27.89
N MET A 304 6.25 -17.05 27.36
CA MET A 304 6.50 -16.78 25.95
C MET A 304 6.03 -17.93 25.06
N TYR A 305 5.66 -17.59 23.83
CA TYR A 305 5.33 -18.57 22.81
C TYR A 305 6.51 -19.52 22.54
N GLU A 306 6.25 -20.81 22.45
CA GLU A 306 7.22 -21.90 22.17
C GLU A 306 8.34 -22.14 23.21
N ARG A 307 8.77 -21.18 24.01
CA ARG A 307 9.98 -21.29 24.84
C ARG A 307 9.73 -21.71 26.28
N ARG A 308 8.48 -21.77 26.77
CA ARG A 308 8.11 -22.06 28.17
C ARG A 308 8.90 -21.23 29.22
N THR A 309 9.33 -20.05 28.84
CA THR A 309 10.05 -19.05 29.64
C THR A 309 9.25 -17.75 29.64
N SER A 310 9.67 -16.77 30.41
CA SER A 310 9.09 -15.44 30.40
C SER A 310 10.08 -14.42 29.85
N VAL A 311 9.60 -13.23 29.44
CA VAL A 311 10.44 -12.12 28.99
C VAL A 311 11.46 -11.75 30.05
N ARG A 312 11.07 -11.68 31.32
CA ARG A 312 11.98 -11.41 32.47
C ARG A 312 13.14 -12.42 32.48
N LYS A 313 12.83 -13.69 32.42
CA LYS A 313 13.84 -14.75 32.49
C LYS A 313 14.75 -14.73 31.25
N GLU A 314 14.20 -14.52 30.06
CA GLU A 314 15.00 -14.42 28.84
C GLU A 314 15.97 -13.23 28.87
N LEU A 315 15.52 -12.05 29.34
CA LEU A 315 16.41 -10.89 29.51
C LEU A 315 17.55 -11.19 30.49
N ILE A 316 17.26 -11.90 31.59
CA ILE A 316 18.30 -12.29 32.56
C ILE A 316 19.32 -13.23 31.90
N ASP A 317 18.85 -14.23 31.19
CA ASP A 317 19.70 -15.25 30.55
C ASP A 317 20.55 -14.63 29.43
N GLU A 318 19.97 -13.78 28.57
CA GLU A 318 20.69 -13.10 27.48
C GLU A 318 21.67 -12.01 27.97
N ILE A 319 21.42 -11.38 29.13
CA ILE A 319 22.36 -10.45 29.72
C ILE A 319 23.59 -11.19 30.33
N LYS A 320 23.39 -12.42 30.85
CA LYS A 320 24.45 -13.29 31.37
C LYS A 320 25.29 -13.93 30.30
N ASP A 321 24.62 -14.41 29.23
CA ASP A 321 25.25 -15.07 28.10
C ASP A 321 24.73 -14.42 26.79
N PRO A 322 25.34 -13.29 26.38
CA PRO A 322 24.85 -12.52 25.23
C PRO A 322 24.88 -13.33 23.93
N VAL A 323 23.79 -13.22 23.17
CA VAL A 323 23.71 -13.80 21.83
C VAL A 323 24.73 -13.13 20.91
N PHE A 324 25.41 -13.89 20.05
CA PHE A 324 26.46 -13.38 19.15
C PHE A 324 26.07 -12.15 18.33
N SER A 325 24.78 -11.97 18.07
CA SER A 325 24.23 -10.83 17.32
C SER A 325 23.93 -9.58 18.17
N ASP A 326 24.12 -9.63 19.49
CA ASP A 326 23.83 -8.48 20.37
C ASP A 326 24.92 -7.43 20.31
N SER A 327 24.52 -6.20 20.00
CA SER A 327 25.39 -5.03 20.12
C SER A 327 25.51 -4.57 21.58
N ALA A 328 26.52 -3.74 21.87
CA ALA A 328 26.62 -3.08 23.18
C ALA A 328 25.39 -2.21 23.50
N GLN A 329 24.72 -1.67 22.48
CA GLN A 329 23.48 -0.90 22.63
C GLN A 329 22.31 -1.81 23.02
N ASP A 330 22.17 -3.00 22.39
CA ASP A 330 21.16 -3.97 22.73
C ASP A 330 21.27 -4.42 24.18
N LEU A 331 22.49 -4.76 24.62
CA LEU A 331 22.74 -5.15 26.01
C LEU A 331 22.42 -4.04 27.00
N LYS A 332 22.71 -2.78 26.64
CA LYS A 332 22.34 -1.63 27.47
C LYS A 332 20.83 -1.48 27.59
N ALA A 333 20.11 -1.65 26.47
CA ALA A 333 18.65 -1.59 26.43
C ALA A 333 18.02 -2.74 27.24
N LYS A 334 18.50 -3.98 27.08
CA LYS A 334 18.04 -5.15 27.85
C LYS A 334 18.22 -4.94 29.37
N ARG A 335 19.38 -4.43 29.81
CA ARG A 335 19.63 -4.10 31.21
C ARG A 335 18.68 -3.02 31.75
N ARG A 336 18.37 -2.02 30.92
CA ARG A 336 17.42 -0.98 31.28
C ARG A 336 16.00 -1.53 31.43
N LEU A 337 15.57 -2.38 30.50
CA LEU A 337 14.28 -3.07 30.61
C LEU A 337 14.19 -3.94 31.87
N LEU A 338 15.23 -4.75 32.15
CA LEU A 338 15.25 -5.59 33.32
C LEU A 338 15.15 -4.75 34.61
N LYS A 339 15.88 -3.63 34.68
CA LYS A 339 15.77 -2.69 35.82
C LYS A 339 14.34 -2.13 35.94
N MET A 340 13.68 -1.75 34.83
CA MET A 340 12.30 -1.27 34.88
C MET A 340 11.33 -2.34 35.40
N ILE A 341 11.58 -3.60 35.07
CA ILE A 341 10.79 -4.74 35.56
C ILE A 341 11.01 -4.94 37.07
N GLU A 342 12.26 -4.86 37.52
CA GLU A 342 12.61 -4.98 38.95
C GLU A 342 12.08 -3.81 39.81
N ASP A 343 11.98 -2.60 39.23
CA ASP A 343 11.46 -1.42 39.92
C ASP A 343 9.90 -1.45 40.04
N GLN A 344 9.21 -2.36 39.35
CA GLN A 344 7.77 -2.53 39.40
C GLN A 344 7.29 -3.60 40.40
N ASP A 345 8.21 -4.50 40.83
CA ASP A 345 7.98 -5.51 41.88
C ASP A 345 7.99 -4.90 43.28
#